data_e4e562fccc9766168983d56e9571cdb9
#
_entry.id   e4e562fccc9766168983d56e9571cdb9
#
_cell.length_a   1.000
_cell.length_b   1.000
_cell.length_c   1.000
_cell.angle_alpha   90.00
_cell.angle_beta   90.00
_cell.angle_gamma   90.00
#
_symmetry.space_group_name_H-M   'P 1'
#
loop_
_entity.id
_entity.type
_entity.pdbx_description
1 polymer ?
#
loop_
_entity_poly.entity_id
_entity_poly.type
_entity_poly.pdbx_seq_one_letter_code
_entity_poly.pdbx_strand_id
1 'polypeptide(L)'
;MDNSVVEEQIKGLSFEDDRLRQRYELSLSRIQIRDWSQSFPSLIKDTYELKGFYRFINNTRIDQSTFIKGYMKGLASYSKKLSEQEDKWYLIHDTMYAEFNNRELDLGYTQSKDTNGFLLHHGLLLDSQRIPLGLLHQGIIHRDREDFGKRDDCKKKTIEDKESSKWLEGIKAGKKFSESTGRKLIHVLDREADIAEVINLFLKTEPVESGFIIRARHDRSTLTHSQRDREEDVSLFRLFKQIRESSNHKKITRTLRSKAGKPYEAECWLRYDNYKFRGIENSITCVHLEEVSPAEESKITEWFLLTNLSVSSFEEAEGIVEDYTERWAIEDFHKCYKTGCSIEKRQFDSKESLCTVIGFLGLLAIQLLRSRYYARVNPEASFEILVTQKEAQELARKSAKKYLKPIDLTIAKEGTILWWVLLLGRMGGHQGYKSKGLPGWQILWKGLNHFNTLLEGYISYASP
;
A
#
# COMPACT_ATOMS: atom_id res chain seq x y z
N MET A 1 7.83 -15.27 -13.84
CA MET A 1 6.46 -15.32 -13.30
C MET A 1 5.85 -13.94 -13.03
N ASP A 2 6.52 -12.81 -13.20
CA ASP A 2 6.00 -11.68 -12.46
C ASP A 2 5.79 -10.33 -13.13
N ASN A 3 6.14 -10.17 -14.37
CA ASN A 3 5.44 -9.19 -15.20
C ASN A 3 4.04 -9.66 -15.56
N SER A 4 3.74 -10.95 -15.32
CA SER A 4 2.39 -11.50 -15.57
C SER A 4 1.32 -10.75 -14.74
N VAL A 5 1.61 -10.31 -13.51
CA VAL A 5 0.64 -9.54 -12.72
C VAL A 5 0.40 -8.15 -13.30
N VAL A 6 1.43 -7.49 -13.81
CA VAL A 6 1.30 -6.16 -14.46
C VAL A 6 0.59 -6.32 -15.81
N GLU A 7 0.97 -7.32 -16.59
CA GLU A 7 0.30 -7.65 -17.86
C GLU A 7 -1.17 -8.00 -17.65
N GLU A 8 -1.49 -8.79 -16.63
CA GLU A 8 -2.89 -9.11 -16.31
C GLU A 8 -3.69 -7.88 -15.87
N GLN A 9 -3.07 -6.95 -15.12
CA GLN A 9 -3.73 -5.69 -14.79
C GLN A 9 -3.99 -4.83 -16.04
N ILE A 10 -3.04 -4.79 -16.97
CA ILE A 10 -3.22 -4.09 -18.27
C ILE A 10 -4.32 -4.78 -19.10
N LYS A 11 -4.32 -6.11 -19.19
CA LYS A 11 -5.37 -6.89 -19.89
C LYS A 11 -6.76 -6.71 -19.24
N GLY A 12 -6.80 -6.51 -17.94
CA GLY A 12 -8.04 -6.28 -17.19
C GLY A 12 -8.72 -4.95 -17.51
N LEU A 13 -7.98 -3.96 -18.04
CA LEU A 13 -8.54 -2.69 -18.47
C LEU A 13 -9.55 -2.90 -19.60
N SER A 14 -10.70 -2.27 -19.48
CA SER A 14 -11.75 -2.30 -20.49
C SER A 14 -11.99 -0.88 -21.00
N PHE A 15 -11.75 -0.67 -22.28
CA PHE A 15 -12.04 0.57 -22.97
C PHE A 15 -13.14 0.29 -24.02
N GLU A 16 -14.04 1.23 -24.22
CA GLU A 16 -15.12 1.14 -25.20
C GLU A 16 -14.61 1.12 -26.65
N ASP A 17 -13.38 1.59 -26.88
CA ASP A 17 -12.77 1.74 -28.19
C ASP A 17 -11.32 1.25 -28.16
N ASP A 18 -10.94 0.38 -29.08
CA ASP A 18 -9.58 -0.17 -29.21
C ASP A 18 -8.51 0.91 -29.38
N ARG A 19 -8.87 2.06 -29.99
CA ARG A 19 -7.96 3.21 -30.10
C ARG A 19 -7.59 3.80 -28.74
N LEU A 20 -8.48 3.73 -27.73
CA LEU A 20 -8.17 4.14 -26.36
C LEU A 20 -7.20 3.17 -25.70
N ARG A 21 -7.36 1.87 -25.94
CA ARG A 21 -6.42 0.84 -25.48
C ARG A 21 -5.03 1.06 -26.08
N GLN A 22 -4.94 1.23 -27.40
CA GLN A 22 -3.68 1.48 -28.08
C GLN A 22 -2.97 2.73 -27.56
N ARG A 23 -3.73 3.81 -27.28
CA ARG A 23 -3.17 5.04 -26.70
C ARG A 23 -2.69 4.84 -25.26
N TYR A 24 -3.43 4.07 -24.45
CA TYR A 24 -3.00 3.72 -23.12
C TYR A 24 -1.66 2.96 -23.15
N GLU A 25 -1.59 1.89 -23.93
CA GLU A 25 -0.41 1.03 -24.03
C GLU A 25 0.80 1.79 -24.57
N LEU A 26 0.61 2.60 -25.61
CA LEU A 26 1.65 3.47 -26.16
C LEU A 26 2.16 4.47 -25.13
N SER A 27 1.25 5.17 -24.45
CA SER A 27 1.62 6.16 -23.43
C SER A 27 2.36 5.51 -22.26
N LEU A 28 1.87 4.35 -21.79
CA LEU A 28 2.51 3.60 -20.72
C LEU A 28 3.93 3.17 -21.13
N SER A 29 4.12 2.63 -22.33
CA SER A 29 5.44 2.18 -22.82
C SER A 29 6.44 3.35 -22.91
N ARG A 30 6.00 4.54 -23.32
CA ARG A 30 6.85 5.74 -23.39
C ARG A 30 7.26 6.24 -22.02
N ILE A 31 6.34 6.15 -21.04
CA ILE A 31 6.57 6.63 -19.68
C ILE A 31 7.44 5.64 -18.89
N GLN A 32 7.20 4.33 -19.02
CA GLN A 32 7.88 3.29 -18.23
C GLN A 32 9.41 3.31 -18.34
N ILE A 33 9.95 3.70 -19.49
CA ILE A 33 11.40 3.74 -19.76
C ILE A 33 12.06 5.08 -19.42
N ARG A 34 11.37 5.99 -18.73
CA ARG A 34 11.85 7.34 -18.44
C ARG A 34 11.76 7.69 -16.95
N ASP A 35 12.21 8.86 -16.60
CA ASP A 35 12.10 9.38 -15.24
C ASP A 35 10.66 9.88 -14.98
N TRP A 36 9.86 9.06 -14.32
CA TRP A 36 8.43 9.34 -14.06
C TRP A 36 8.17 10.61 -13.24
N SER A 37 9.19 11.19 -12.61
CA SER A 37 9.05 12.47 -11.91
C SER A 37 8.97 13.67 -12.82
N GLN A 38 9.36 13.50 -14.10
CA GLN A 38 9.35 14.56 -15.10
C GLN A 38 7.94 14.88 -15.61
N SER A 39 7.80 16.03 -16.25
CA SER A 39 6.55 16.44 -16.89
C SER A 39 6.20 15.52 -18.07
N PHE A 40 4.92 15.41 -18.42
CA PHE A 40 4.50 14.57 -19.56
C PHE A 40 5.14 14.97 -20.90
N PRO A 41 5.36 16.27 -21.20
CA PRO A 41 6.13 16.65 -22.40
C PRO A 41 7.57 16.10 -22.41
N SER A 42 8.20 15.96 -21.26
CA SER A 42 9.53 15.32 -21.14
C SER A 42 9.47 13.80 -21.26
N LEU A 43 8.35 13.19 -20.84
CA LEU A 43 8.12 11.75 -20.89
C LEU A 43 7.67 11.26 -22.25
N ILE A 44 6.91 12.07 -22.98
CA ILE A 44 6.38 11.75 -24.32
C ILE A 44 6.88 12.84 -25.27
N LYS A 45 8.05 12.60 -25.90
CA LYS A 45 8.75 13.61 -26.72
C LYS A 45 8.10 13.87 -28.07
N ASP A 46 7.41 12.87 -28.61
CA ASP A 46 6.67 13.04 -29.88
C ASP A 46 5.43 13.90 -29.64
N THR A 47 5.28 14.96 -30.42
CA THR A 47 4.19 15.93 -30.26
C THR A 47 2.80 15.33 -30.53
N TYR A 48 2.71 14.37 -31.49
CA TYR A 48 1.42 13.73 -31.79
C TYR A 48 1.04 12.72 -30.74
N GLU A 49 2.00 11.94 -30.23
CA GLU A 49 1.79 11.02 -29.11
C GLU A 49 1.39 11.78 -27.85
N LEU A 50 2.05 12.91 -27.53
CA LEU A 50 1.73 13.77 -26.40
C LEU A 50 0.31 14.35 -26.50
N LYS A 51 -0.07 14.87 -27.67
CA LYS A 51 -1.46 15.32 -27.92
C LYS A 51 -2.44 14.15 -27.78
N GLY A 52 -2.06 12.96 -28.25
CA GLY A 52 -2.83 11.72 -28.08
C GLY A 52 -3.04 11.36 -26.62
N PHE A 53 -1.99 11.46 -25.80
CA PHE A 53 -2.04 11.23 -24.36
C PHE A 53 -2.98 12.22 -23.65
N TYR A 54 -2.86 13.52 -23.89
CA TYR A 54 -3.77 14.51 -23.27
C TYR A 54 -5.22 14.30 -23.72
N ARG A 55 -5.48 13.98 -24.99
CA ARG A 55 -6.81 13.62 -25.45
C ARG A 55 -7.35 12.34 -24.79
N PHE A 56 -6.48 11.40 -24.45
CA PHE A 56 -6.85 10.19 -23.72
C PHE A 56 -7.23 10.51 -22.27
N ILE A 57 -6.40 11.27 -21.55
CA ILE A 57 -6.67 11.65 -20.15
C ILE A 57 -7.89 12.55 -20.03
N ASN A 58 -8.13 13.44 -20.99
CA ASN A 58 -9.28 14.36 -20.99
C ASN A 58 -10.56 13.74 -21.59
N ASN A 59 -10.54 12.44 -21.92
CA ASN A 59 -11.70 11.76 -22.50
C ASN A 59 -12.75 11.46 -21.42
N THR A 60 -13.97 11.99 -21.56
CA THR A 60 -15.07 11.83 -20.62
C THR A 60 -15.55 10.38 -20.39
N ARG A 61 -15.15 9.45 -21.27
CA ARG A 61 -15.42 8.00 -21.14
C ARG A 61 -14.40 7.29 -20.26
N ILE A 62 -13.37 7.99 -19.81
CA ILE A 62 -12.30 7.44 -18.98
C ILE A 62 -12.23 8.26 -17.70
N ASP A 63 -12.27 7.58 -16.59
CA ASP A 63 -12.09 8.16 -15.28
C ASP A 63 -11.10 7.34 -14.43
N GLN A 64 -10.80 7.78 -13.23
CA GLN A 64 -9.95 7.07 -12.29
C GLN A 64 -10.49 5.65 -12.00
N SER A 65 -11.81 5.48 -11.94
CA SER A 65 -12.43 4.18 -11.64
C SER A 65 -12.22 3.16 -12.78
N THR A 66 -12.04 3.61 -14.02
CA THR A 66 -11.72 2.76 -15.18
C THR A 66 -10.42 1.99 -14.95
N PHE A 67 -9.40 2.67 -14.40
CA PHE A 67 -8.11 2.03 -14.10
C PHE A 67 -8.23 1.06 -12.93
N ILE A 68 -8.83 1.49 -11.82
CA ILE A 68 -8.92 0.65 -10.61
C ILE A 68 -9.76 -0.59 -10.84
N LYS A 69 -10.90 -0.46 -11.54
CA LYS A 69 -11.74 -1.63 -11.91
C LYS A 69 -10.98 -2.59 -12.84
N GLY A 70 -10.25 -2.05 -13.80
CA GLY A 70 -9.42 -2.86 -14.71
C GLY A 70 -8.29 -3.57 -13.97
N TYR A 71 -7.56 -2.86 -13.11
CA TYR A 71 -6.49 -3.45 -12.30
C TYR A 71 -7.03 -4.54 -11.37
N MET A 72 -8.15 -4.32 -10.70
CA MET A 72 -8.80 -5.32 -9.85
C MET A 72 -9.21 -6.56 -10.66
N LYS A 73 -9.78 -6.39 -11.87
CA LYS A 73 -10.13 -7.50 -12.76
C LYS A 73 -8.90 -8.30 -13.19
N GLY A 74 -7.81 -7.61 -13.53
CA GLY A 74 -6.53 -8.25 -13.86
C GLY A 74 -5.90 -8.99 -12.68
N LEU A 75 -5.94 -8.42 -11.47
CA LEU A 75 -5.49 -9.06 -10.24
C LEU A 75 -6.32 -10.31 -9.93
N ALA A 76 -7.62 -10.27 -10.16
CA ALA A 76 -8.48 -11.46 -10.00
C ALA A 76 -8.14 -12.55 -11.03
N SER A 77 -7.87 -12.19 -12.29
CA SER A 77 -7.39 -13.13 -13.31
C SER A 77 -6.03 -13.73 -12.93
N TYR A 78 -5.09 -12.91 -12.48
CA TYR A 78 -3.79 -13.35 -12.00
C TYR A 78 -3.92 -14.33 -10.83
N SER A 79 -4.74 -13.99 -9.83
CA SER A 79 -4.97 -14.81 -8.65
C SER A 79 -5.47 -16.23 -9.00
N LYS A 80 -6.36 -16.34 -9.98
CA LYS A 80 -6.90 -17.63 -10.42
C LYS A 80 -5.88 -18.52 -11.13
N LYS A 81 -4.78 -17.97 -11.62
CA LYS A 81 -3.69 -18.72 -12.26
C LYS A 81 -2.68 -19.29 -11.26
N LEU A 82 -2.71 -18.80 -10.03
CA LEU A 82 -1.88 -19.33 -8.96
C LEU A 82 -2.52 -20.59 -8.39
N SER A 83 -1.70 -21.54 -7.95
CA SER A 83 -2.21 -22.77 -7.30
C SER A 83 -3.12 -22.45 -6.13
N GLU A 84 -4.10 -23.31 -5.88
CA GLU A 84 -5.16 -23.15 -4.86
C GLU A 84 -4.68 -23.32 -3.41
N GLN A 85 -3.41 -23.03 -3.10
CA GLN A 85 -2.99 -23.06 -1.71
C GLN A 85 -3.77 -22.03 -0.91
N GLU A 86 -4.21 -22.42 0.29
CA GLU A 86 -4.98 -21.60 1.24
C GLU A 86 -4.19 -20.43 1.82
N ASP A 87 -3.42 -19.76 1.01
CA ASP A 87 -2.55 -18.70 1.44
C ASP A 87 -3.35 -17.44 1.77
N LYS A 88 -3.11 -16.91 2.95
CA LYS A 88 -3.66 -15.63 3.38
C LYS A 88 -3.05 -14.52 2.54
N TRP A 89 -3.90 -13.68 1.94
CA TRP A 89 -3.49 -12.46 1.27
C TRP A 89 -3.85 -11.26 2.13
N TYR A 90 -3.19 -10.15 1.91
CA TYR A 90 -3.37 -8.96 2.75
C TYR A 90 -3.90 -7.81 1.92
N LEU A 91 -4.88 -7.08 2.47
CA LEU A 91 -5.34 -5.82 1.91
C LEU A 91 -5.05 -4.70 2.91
N ILE A 92 -4.04 -3.92 2.59
CA ILE A 92 -3.56 -2.86 3.46
C ILE A 92 -4.28 -1.56 3.11
N HIS A 93 -4.88 -0.91 4.11
CA HIS A 93 -5.63 0.33 3.92
C HIS A 93 -4.93 1.50 4.58
N ASP A 94 -4.84 2.62 3.87
CA ASP A 94 -4.39 3.89 4.44
C ASP A 94 -4.84 5.08 3.57
N THR A 95 -4.78 6.27 4.15
CA THR A 95 -5.16 7.52 3.48
C THR A 95 -3.96 8.47 3.41
N MET A 96 -3.72 9.02 2.22
CA MET A 96 -2.71 10.05 2.04
C MET A 96 -3.35 11.37 1.62
N TYR A 97 -2.70 12.48 1.99
CA TYR A 97 -3.02 13.80 1.44
C TYR A 97 -2.29 13.99 0.12
N ALA A 98 -2.97 14.46 -0.90
CA ALA A 98 -2.39 14.89 -2.16
C ALA A 98 -2.64 16.39 -2.33
N GLU A 99 -1.56 17.18 -2.27
CA GLU A 99 -1.60 18.65 -2.29
C GLU A 99 -1.04 19.18 -3.60
N PHE A 100 -1.78 20.08 -4.24
CA PHE A 100 -1.44 20.60 -5.55
C PHE A 100 -1.24 22.11 -5.49
N ASN A 101 -0.18 22.58 -6.12
CA ASN A 101 0.13 24.00 -6.21
C ASN A 101 -0.72 24.75 -7.25
N ASN A 102 -1.52 24.02 -8.05
CA ASN A 102 -2.44 24.64 -9.00
C ASN A 102 -3.57 25.32 -8.26
N ARG A 103 -3.59 26.66 -8.26
CA ARG A 103 -4.62 27.48 -7.60
C ARG A 103 -5.82 27.77 -8.48
N GLU A 104 -5.78 27.42 -9.75
CA GLU A 104 -6.89 27.63 -10.69
C GLU A 104 -8.01 26.61 -10.49
N LEU A 105 -7.67 25.42 -9.97
CA LEU A 105 -8.64 24.38 -9.63
C LEU A 105 -8.91 24.38 -8.14
N ASP A 106 -10.17 24.52 -7.73
CA ASP A 106 -10.56 24.23 -6.35
C ASP A 106 -10.72 22.73 -6.14
N LEU A 107 -9.70 22.13 -5.55
CA LEU A 107 -9.65 20.70 -5.23
C LEU A 107 -10.12 20.42 -3.80
N GLY A 108 -10.45 21.47 -3.04
CA GLY A 108 -10.78 21.37 -1.63
C GLY A 108 -9.57 21.50 -0.70
N TYR A 109 -9.78 21.27 0.60
CA TYR A 109 -8.71 21.36 1.58
C TYR A 109 -8.22 19.97 2.02
N THR A 110 -6.97 19.89 2.49
CA THR A 110 -6.38 18.67 3.05
C THR A 110 -6.23 18.78 4.57
N GLN A 111 -5.13 19.38 5.06
CA GLN A 111 -4.83 19.53 6.48
C GLN A 111 -5.27 20.87 7.05
N SER A 112 -5.19 21.93 6.26
CA SER A 112 -5.62 23.27 6.62
C SER A 112 -6.49 23.88 5.53
N LYS A 113 -7.23 24.95 5.85
CA LYS A 113 -8.11 25.65 4.89
C LYS A 113 -7.34 26.26 3.71
N ASP A 114 -6.05 26.56 3.91
CA ASP A 114 -5.19 27.18 2.90
C ASP A 114 -4.55 26.16 1.93
N THR A 115 -4.63 24.87 2.23
CA THR A 115 -4.15 23.81 1.34
C THR A 115 -5.12 23.61 0.18
N ASN A 116 -4.63 23.13 -0.97
CA ASN A 116 -5.45 22.80 -2.12
C ASN A 116 -5.16 21.36 -2.56
N GLY A 117 -6.15 20.49 -2.44
CA GLY A 117 -5.95 19.08 -2.75
C GLY A 117 -7.12 18.21 -2.32
N PHE A 118 -6.87 16.91 -2.30
CA PHE A 118 -7.83 15.92 -1.84
C PHE A 118 -7.13 14.77 -1.12
N LEU A 119 -7.92 13.93 -0.47
CA LEU A 119 -7.41 12.73 0.17
C LEU A 119 -7.53 11.56 -0.80
N LEU A 120 -6.52 10.70 -0.81
CA LEU A 120 -6.53 9.45 -1.54
C LEU A 120 -6.52 8.29 -0.54
N HIS A 121 -7.61 7.53 -0.52
CA HIS A 121 -7.71 6.32 0.27
C HIS A 121 -7.40 5.10 -0.59
N HIS A 122 -6.42 4.30 -0.18
CA HIS A 122 -5.97 3.16 -0.96
C HIS A 122 -6.20 1.83 -0.23
N GLY A 123 -6.49 0.79 -1.02
CA GLY A 123 -6.41 -0.60 -0.62
C GLY A 123 -5.34 -1.30 -1.45
N LEU A 124 -4.16 -1.52 -0.85
CA LEU A 124 -3.00 -2.18 -1.47
C LEU A 124 -3.05 -3.68 -1.21
N LEU A 125 -3.11 -4.48 -2.27
CA LEU A 125 -3.12 -5.94 -2.19
C LEU A 125 -1.70 -6.49 -2.13
N LEU A 126 -1.43 -7.35 -1.14
CA LEU A 126 -0.21 -8.15 -1.05
C LEU A 126 -0.60 -9.63 -1.12
N ASP A 127 0.29 -10.45 -1.74
CA ASP A 127 0.14 -11.91 -1.73
C ASP A 127 0.55 -12.53 -0.38
N SER A 128 0.52 -13.87 -0.30
CA SER A 128 0.93 -14.64 0.88
C SER A 128 2.42 -14.47 1.25
N GLN A 129 3.24 -14.11 0.28
CA GLN A 129 4.65 -13.77 0.50
C GLN A 129 4.85 -12.30 0.85
N ARG A 130 3.74 -11.55 1.05
CA ARG A 130 3.74 -10.14 1.38
C ARG A 130 4.33 -9.24 0.28
N ILE A 131 4.27 -9.69 -0.97
CA ILE A 131 4.71 -8.92 -2.14
C ILE A 131 3.54 -8.05 -2.64
N PRO A 132 3.72 -6.73 -2.80
CA PRO A 132 2.69 -5.87 -3.35
C PRO A 132 2.31 -6.25 -4.78
N LEU A 133 1.04 -6.53 -5.02
CA LEU A 133 0.51 -6.93 -6.32
C LEU A 133 -0.13 -5.76 -7.08
N GLY A 134 -0.92 -4.92 -6.40
CA GLY A 134 -1.65 -3.83 -7.02
C GLY A 134 -2.66 -3.18 -6.09
N LEU A 135 -3.44 -2.24 -6.63
CA LEU A 135 -4.53 -1.59 -5.90
C LEU A 135 -5.85 -2.29 -6.18
N LEU A 136 -6.56 -2.70 -5.13
CA LEU A 136 -7.97 -3.10 -5.22
C LEU A 136 -8.92 -1.92 -5.06
N HIS A 137 -8.46 -0.87 -4.37
CA HIS A 137 -9.25 0.31 -4.10
C HIS A 137 -8.40 1.58 -4.17
N GLN A 138 -8.99 2.62 -4.75
CA GLN A 138 -8.50 3.99 -4.66
C GLN A 138 -9.72 4.92 -4.62
N GLY A 139 -9.98 5.51 -3.47
CA GLY A 139 -11.00 6.52 -3.27
C GLY A 139 -10.39 7.92 -3.32
N ILE A 140 -11.05 8.85 -4.00
CA ILE A 140 -10.68 10.27 -4.01
C ILE A 140 -11.73 11.03 -3.20
N ILE A 141 -11.29 11.65 -2.12
CA ILE A 141 -12.17 12.33 -1.16
C ILE A 141 -11.90 13.83 -1.25
N HIS A 142 -12.91 14.53 -1.63
CA HIS A 142 -12.92 15.98 -1.72
C HIS A 142 -13.54 16.56 -0.44
N ARG A 143 -12.83 17.47 0.22
CA ARG A 143 -13.32 18.21 1.39
C ARG A 143 -13.70 19.62 0.98
N ASP A 144 -14.97 19.96 1.10
CA ASP A 144 -15.43 21.31 0.82
C ASP A 144 -14.85 22.29 1.84
N ARG A 145 -14.30 23.41 1.38
CA ARG A 145 -13.75 24.48 2.25
C ARG A 145 -14.79 25.09 3.17
N GLU A 146 -16.07 25.05 2.78
CA GLU A 146 -17.17 25.52 3.62
C GLU A 146 -17.39 24.64 4.85
N ASP A 147 -17.01 23.36 4.78
CA ASP A 147 -17.14 22.40 5.88
C ASP A 147 -15.96 22.46 6.87
N PHE A 148 -14.95 23.29 6.61
CA PHE A 148 -13.80 23.41 7.49
C PHE A 148 -14.21 23.88 8.90
N GLY A 149 -13.90 23.07 9.90
CA GLY A 149 -14.19 23.37 11.31
C GLY A 149 -15.62 22.97 11.79
N LYS A 150 -16.52 22.53 10.91
CA LYS A 150 -17.90 22.15 11.27
C LYS A 150 -18.00 20.73 11.84
N ARG A 151 -17.35 20.47 12.99
CA ARG A 151 -17.32 19.12 13.60
C ARG A 151 -18.65 18.62 14.16
N ASP A 152 -19.53 19.50 14.62
CA ASP A 152 -20.77 19.09 15.31
C ASP A 152 -21.84 18.59 14.35
N ASP A 153 -21.91 19.10 13.13
CA ASP A 153 -22.81 18.60 12.11
C ASP A 153 -22.44 17.19 11.62
N CYS A 154 -21.17 16.81 11.72
CA CYS A 154 -20.71 15.46 11.36
C CYS A 154 -21.26 14.37 12.29
N LYS A 155 -21.63 14.68 13.53
CA LYS A 155 -22.15 13.67 14.48
C LYS A 155 -23.53 13.16 14.09
N LYS A 156 -24.31 13.97 13.37
CA LYS A 156 -25.67 13.63 12.94
C LYS A 156 -25.75 12.88 11.61
N LYS A 157 -24.66 12.89 10.84
CA LYS A 157 -24.56 12.21 9.54
C LYS A 157 -24.45 10.70 9.72
N THR A 158 -24.98 9.91 8.79
CA THR A 158 -24.73 8.46 8.71
C THR A 158 -23.25 8.22 8.35
N ILE A 159 -22.75 6.99 8.49
CA ILE A 159 -21.34 6.70 8.15
C ILE A 159 -21.08 6.87 6.66
N GLU A 160 -22.09 6.59 5.84
CA GLU A 160 -22.04 6.75 4.37
C GLU A 160 -21.82 8.20 3.96
N ASP A 161 -22.35 9.15 4.74
CA ASP A 161 -22.23 10.59 4.51
C ASP A 161 -20.99 11.21 5.16
N LYS A 162 -20.21 10.40 5.89
CA LYS A 162 -18.97 10.82 6.54
C LYS A 162 -17.76 10.43 5.70
N GLU A 163 -16.66 11.14 5.89
CA GLU A 163 -15.35 10.74 5.34
C GLU A 163 -14.94 9.32 5.73
N SER A 164 -15.44 8.81 6.87
CA SER A 164 -15.21 7.45 7.33
C SER A 164 -15.77 6.37 6.39
N SER A 165 -16.68 6.74 5.47
CA SER A 165 -17.17 5.81 4.41
C SER A 165 -16.07 5.25 3.54
N LYS A 166 -14.92 5.94 3.44
CA LYS A 166 -13.73 5.47 2.73
C LYS A 166 -13.31 4.06 3.15
N TRP A 167 -13.38 3.77 4.45
CA TRP A 167 -13.06 2.44 4.98
C TRP A 167 -14.03 1.37 4.48
N LEU A 168 -15.34 1.70 4.49
CA LEU A 168 -16.37 0.77 4.01
C LEU A 168 -16.19 0.46 2.52
N GLU A 169 -15.86 1.46 1.71
CA GLU A 169 -15.63 1.27 0.27
C GLU A 169 -14.40 0.38 -0.01
N GLY A 170 -13.30 0.59 0.72
CA GLY A 170 -12.11 -0.26 0.63
C GLY A 170 -12.39 -1.70 1.04
N ILE A 171 -13.17 -1.92 2.11
CA ILE A 171 -13.57 -3.26 2.58
C ILE A 171 -14.49 -3.94 1.56
N LYS A 172 -15.47 -3.21 1.00
CA LYS A 172 -16.35 -3.74 -0.06
C LYS A 172 -15.56 -4.16 -1.31
N ALA A 173 -14.51 -3.42 -1.68
CA ALA A 173 -13.64 -3.78 -2.79
C ALA A 173 -12.88 -5.09 -2.51
N GLY A 174 -12.35 -5.25 -1.30
CA GLY A 174 -11.74 -6.50 -0.84
C GLY A 174 -12.72 -7.68 -0.87
N LYS A 175 -13.94 -7.49 -0.33
CA LYS A 175 -14.99 -8.52 -0.37
C LYS A 175 -15.30 -8.95 -1.80
N LYS A 176 -15.52 -8.01 -2.71
CA LYS A 176 -15.77 -8.31 -4.13
C LYS A 176 -14.63 -9.09 -4.77
N PHE A 177 -13.39 -8.78 -4.41
CA PHE A 177 -12.22 -9.54 -4.87
C PHE A 177 -12.24 -10.97 -4.32
N SER A 178 -12.45 -11.16 -3.00
CA SER A 178 -12.56 -12.48 -2.37
C SER A 178 -13.66 -13.33 -3.00
N GLU A 179 -14.85 -12.77 -3.20
CA GLU A 179 -15.98 -13.45 -3.87
C GLU A 179 -15.64 -13.89 -5.29
N SER A 180 -14.88 -13.07 -6.03
CA SER A 180 -14.53 -13.38 -7.43
C SER A 180 -13.39 -14.39 -7.58
N THR A 181 -12.55 -14.56 -6.56
CA THR A 181 -11.31 -15.34 -6.63
C THR A 181 -11.26 -16.54 -5.69
N GLY A 182 -12.10 -16.56 -4.65
CA GLY A 182 -12.03 -17.52 -3.55
C GLY A 182 -10.89 -17.25 -2.56
N ARG A 183 -10.12 -16.16 -2.71
CA ARG A 183 -8.99 -15.83 -1.82
C ARG A 183 -9.46 -15.23 -0.51
N LYS A 184 -8.91 -15.71 0.61
CA LYS A 184 -9.13 -15.11 1.93
C LYS A 184 -8.24 -13.89 2.11
N LEU A 185 -8.85 -12.76 2.48
CA LEU A 185 -8.12 -11.53 2.74
C LEU A 185 -8.04 -11.22 4.22
N ILE A 186 -6.87 -10.77 4.67
CA ILE A 186 -6.69 -10.09 5.96
C ILE A 186 -6.58 -8.60 5.68
N HIS A 187 -7.57 -7.83 6.13
CA HIS A 187 -7.55 -6.38 6.04
C HIS A 187 -6.72 -5.81 7.18
N VAL A 188 -5.70 -5.02 6.87
CA VAL A 188 -4.84 -4.35 7.86
C VAL A 188 -5.13 -2.86 7.81
N LEU A 189 -5.59 -2.32 8.93
CA LEU A 189 -6.09 -0.96 9.02
C LEU A 189 -5.42 -0.21 10.20
N ASP A 190 -5.30 1.10 10.06
CA ASP A 190 -4.72 1.95 11.09
C ASP A 190 -5.76 2.36 12.16
N ARG A 191 -5.35 3.30 13.04
CA ARG A 191 -6.18 3.81 14.13
C ARG A 191 -7.43 4.56 13.67
N GLU A 192 -7.45 5.13 12.48
CA GLU A 192 -8.61 5.87 11.99
C GLU A 192 -9.78 4.94 11.67
N ALA A 193 -9.48 3.67 11.38
CA ALA A 193 -10.47 2.63 11.12
C ALA A 193 -11.10 2.02 12.39
N ASP A 194 -10.65 2.41 13.59
CA ASP A 194 -11.20 1.91 14.86
C ASP A 194 -12.59 2.49 15.15
N ILE A 195 -13.56 2.13 14.31
CA ILE A 195 -14.94 2.58 14.30
C ILE A 195 -15.86 1.35 14.42
N ALA A 196 -16.88 1.42 15.27
CA ALA A 196 -17.77 0.27 15.50
C ALA A 196 -18.44 -0.24 14.22
N GLU A 197 -18.84 0.66 13.33
CA GLU A 197 -19.47 0.32 12.05
C GLU A 197 -18.51 -0.44 11.12
N VAL A 198 -17.21 -0.09 11.14
CA VAL A 198 -16.16 -0.81 10.38
C VAL A 198 -15.98 -2.22 10.93
N ILE A 199 -15.86 -2.35 12.26
CA ILE A 199 -15.72 -3.65 12.92
C ILE A 199 -16.94 -4.52 12.65
N ASN A 200 -18.15 -3.98 12.84
CA ASN A 200 -19.39 -4.72 12.61
C ASN A 200 -19.59 -5.14 11.14
N LEU A 201 -19.03 -4.37 10.18
CA LEU A 201 -19.08 -4.77 8.77
C LEU A 201 -18.36 -6.11 8.53
N PHE A 202 -17.21 -6.32 9.17
CA PHE A 202 -16.50 -7.60 9.09
C PHE A 202 -17.24 -8.74 9.79
N LEU A 203 -17.93 -8.44 10.90
CA LEU A 203 -18.62 -9.45 11.69
C LEU A 203 -19.98 -9.88 11.10
N LYS A 204 -20.59 -9.02 10.27
CA LYS A 204 -21.91 -9.29 9.62
C LYS A 204 -21.82 -10.03 8.30
N THR A 205 -20.64 -10.16 7.73
CA THR A 205 -20.46 -10.84 6.43
C THR A 205 -20.32 -12.34 6.62
N GLU A 206 -21.34 -13.08 6.23
CA GLU A 206 -21.32 -14.54 6.13
C GLU A 206 -21.06 -14.98 4.67
N PRO A 207 -20.24 -16.02 4.45
CA PRO A 207 -19.33 -16.65 5.40
C PRO A 207 -18.15 -15.74 5.71
N VAL A 208 -17.60 -15.83 6.93
CA VAL A 208 -16.44 -15.02 7.37
C VAL A 208 -15.18 -15.52 6.65
N GLU A 209 -14.97 -15.06 5.44
CA GLU A 209 -13.78 -15.41 4.66
C GLU A 209 -12.68 -14.36 4.80
N SER A 210 -13.01 -13.16 5.29
CA SER A 210 -12.06 -12.07 5.47
C SER A 210 -11.82 -11.78 6.96
N GLY A 211 -10.54 -11.73 7.31
CA GLY A 211 -10.10 -11.27 8.63
C GLY A 211 -9.78 -9.78 8.63
N PHE A 212 -9.65 -9.20 9.83
CA PHE A 212 -9.12 -7.86 9.99
C PHE A 212 -8.10 -7.77 11.13
N ILE A 213 -7.20 -6.80 11.04
CA ILE A 213 -6.32 -6.35 12.10
C ILE A 213 -6.40 -4.82 12.12
N ILE A 214 -6.99 -4.27 13.18
CA ILE A 214 -7.16 -2.82 13.38
C ILE A 214 -6.35 -2.40 14.58
N ARG A 215 -5.52 -1.36 14.46
CA ARG A 215 -4.89 -0.76 15.63
C ARG A 215 -5.91 0.07 16.40
N ALA A 216 -6.15 -0.27 17.67
CA ALA A 216 -7.11 0.44 18.49
C ALA A 216 -6.67 1.90 18.74
N ARG A 217 -7.62 2.81 18.58
CA ARG A 217 -7.52 4.22 18.96
C ARG A 217 -8.23 4.49 20.28
N HIS A 218 -9.36 3.80 20.45
CA HIS A 218 -10.27 4.04 21.57
C HIS A 218 -10.08 3.00 22.66
N ASP A 219 -9.89 3.48 23.89
CA ASP A 219 -9.97 2.63 25.08
C ASP A 219 -11.43 2.26 25.32
N ARG A 220 -11.90 1.22 24.65
CA ARG A 220 -13.29 0.78 24.64
C ARG A 220 -13.69 0.19 25.98
N SER A 221 -14.95 0.39 26.34
CA SER A 221 -15.56 -0.31 27.48
C SER A 221 -15.85 -1.76 27.10
N THR A 222 -15.39 -2.68 27.92
CA THR A 222 -15.59 -4.11 27.77
C THR A 222 -16.69 -4.61 28.69
N LEU A 223 -17.32 -5.73 28.33
CA LEU A 223 -18.28 -6.46 29.14
C LEU A 223 -17.56 -7.64 29.80
N THR A 224 -17.65 -7.78 31.13
CA THR A 224 -17.06 -8.92 31.86
C THR A 224 -17.87 -10.19 31.67
N HIS A 225 -17.21 -11.37 31.80
CA HIS A 225 -17.86 -12.69 31.66
C HIS A 225 -19.03 -12.91 32.62
N SER A 226 -18.94 -12.38 33.84
CA SER A 226 -19.97 -12.53 34.88
C SER A 226 -21.25 -11.71 34.64
N GLN A 227 -21.23 -10.82 33.66
CA GLN A 227 -22.32 -9.86 33.39
C GLN A 227 -23.06 -10.12 32.09
N ARG A 228 -22.72 -11.23 31.40
CA ARG A 228 -23.41 -11.62 30.13
C ARG A 228 -24.90 -11.91 30.33
N ASP A 229 -25.32 -12.26 31.55
CA ASP A 229 -26.67 -12.73 31.84
C ASP A 229 -27.52 -11.75 32.70
N ARG A 230 -27.01 -10.56 33.03
CA ARG A 230 -27.74 -9.56 33.79
C ARG A 230 -27.77 -8.23 33.11
N GLU A 231 -28.96 -7.82 32.65
CA GLU A 231 -29.16 -6.56 31.90
C GLU A 231 -29.03 -5.28 32.75
N GLU A 232 -28.95 -5.32 34.09
CA GLU A 232 -29.15 -4.13 34.91
C GLU A 232 -27.93 -3.54 35.63
N ASP A 233 -26.77 -4.23 35.69
CA ASP A 233 -25.60 -3.66 36.39
C ASP A 233 -24.27 -4.03 35.68
N VAL A 234 -24.04 -3.43 34.53
CA VAL A 234 -22.84 -3.69 33.71
C VAL A 234 -21.72 -2.76 34.15
N SER A 235 -20.83 -3.21 35.06
CA SER A 235 -19.59 -2.49 35.28
C SER A 235 -18.71 -2.61 34.03
N LEU A 236 -18.48 -1.45 33.39
CA LEU A 236 -17.67 -1.35 32.17
C LEU A 236 -16.21 -1.21 32.55
N PHE A 237 -15.37 -2.14 32.09
CA PHE A 237 -13.94 -2.06 32.24
C PHE A 237 -13.30 -1.46 30.97
N ARG A 238 -12.14 -0.86 31.14
CA ARG A 238 -11.38 -0.28 30.04
C ARG A 238 -10.46 -1.33 29.43
N LEU A 239 -10.52 -1.50 28.10
CA LEU A 239 -9.75 -2.49 27.34
C LEU A 239 -8.25 -2.40 27.64
N PHE A 240 -7.68 -1.19 27.55
CA PHE A 240 -6.24 -1.01 27.66
C PHE A 240 -5.72 -1.39 29.05
N LYS A 241 -6.51 -1.12 30.09
CA LYS A 241 -6.18 -1.57 31.47
C LYS A 241 -6.27 -3.08 31.56
N GLN A 242 -7.37 -3.67 31.14
CA GLN A 242 -7.60 -5.12 31.26
C GLN A 242 -6.54 -5.95 30.57
N ILE A 243 -6.17 -5.60 29.31
CA ILE A 243 -5.18 -6.38 28.58
C ILE A 243 -3.78 -6.24 29.18
N ARG A 244 -3.41 -5.06 29.72
CA ARG A 244 -2.12 -4.88 30.42
C ARG A 244 -2.04 -5.72 31.71
N GLU A 245 -3.15 -5.91 32.40
CA GLU A 245 -3.26 -6.68 33.65
C GLU A 245 -3.53 -8.17 33.37
N SER A 246 -3.67 -8.60 32.12
CA SER A 246 -3.91 -9.99 31.74
C SER A 246 -2.79 -10.90 32.25
N SER A 247 -3.18 -12.03 32.90
CA SER A 247 -2.24 -13.08 33.29
C SER A 247 -1.68 -13.86 32.08
N ASN A 248 -2.33 -13.76 30.93
CA ASN A 248 -1.89 -14.39 29.67
C ASN A 248 -0.87 -13.50 28.97
N HIS A 249 0.41 -13.58 29.40
CA HIS A 249 1.49 -12.78 28.86
C HIS A 249 2.80 -13.57 28.71
N LYS A 250 3.59 -13.17 27.72
CA LYS A 250 4.93 -13.73 27.42
C LYS A 250 5.88 -12.59 27.08
N LYS A 251 7.12 -12.67 27.51
CA LYS A 251 8.20 -11.80 27.00
C LYS A 251 8.73 -12.36 25.69
N ILE A 252 8.87 -11.48 24.71
CA ILE A 252 9.46 -11.79 23.42
C ILE A 252 10.51 -10.74 23.04
N THR A 253 11.46 -11.10 22.21
CA THR A 253 12.44 -10.17 21.62
C THR A 253 11.98 -9.81 20.20
N ARG A 254 11.95 -8.52 19.88
CA ARG A 254 11.59 -8.04 18.54
C ARG A 254 12.52 -6.93 18.06
N THR A 255 12.75 -6.91 16.74
CA THR A 255 13.41 -5.78 16.11
C THR A 255 12.41 -4.63 15.95
N LEU A 256 12.60 -3.56 16.69
CA LEU A 256 11.86 -2.31 16.57
C LEU A 256 12.68 -1.27 15.80
N ARG A 257 12.09 -0.10 15.52
CA ARG A 257 12.78 1.02 14.88
C ARG A 257 12.74 2.26 15.76
N SER A 258 13.91 2.85 15.99
CA SER A 258 14.05 4.14 16.67
C SER A 258 13.39 5.27 15.87
N LYS A 259 13.25 6.46 16.45
CA LYS A 259 12.78 7.68 15.75
C LYS A 259 13.62 8.01 14.51
N ALA A 260 14.91 7.70 14.53
CA ALA A 260 15.81 7.86 13.38
C ALA A 260 15.68 6.75 12.34
N GLY A 261 14.74 5.80 12.51
CA GLY A 261 14.50 4.67 11.60
C GLY A 261 15.54 3.54 11.72
N LYS A 262 16.45 3.60 12.71
CA LYS A 262 17.46 2.55 12.92
C LYS A 262 16.82 1.35 13.63
N PRO A 263 17.06 0.12 13.15
CA PRO A 263 16.59 -1.09 13.83
C PRO A 263 17.37 -1.29 15.13
N TYR A 264 16.67 -1.79 16.15
CA TYR A 264 17.25 -2.22 17.41
C TYR A 264 16.45 -3.38 18.00
N GLU A 265 17.08 -4.25 18.75
CA GLU A 265 16.41 -5.34 19.46
C GLU A 265 15.80 -4.81 20.76
N ALA A 266 14.53 -5.11 20.99
CA ALA A 266 13.79 -4.71 22.18
C ALA A 266 13.11 -5.92 22.80
N GLU A 267 13.11 -5.97 24.14
CA GLU A 267 12.20 -6.84 24.89
C GLU A 267 10.79 -6.25 24.91
N CYS A 268 9.80 -7.07 24.60
CA CYS A 268 8.40 -6.68 24.58
C CYS A 268 7.55 -7.66 25.39
N TRP A 269 6.55 -7.14 26.08
CA TRP A 269 5.43 -7.94 26.55
C TRP A 269 4.47 -8.19 25.39
N LEU A 270 4.12 -9.45 25.19
CA LEU A 270 3.04 -9.87 24.30
C LEU A 270 1.92 -10.45 25.14
N ARG A 271 0.70 -9.96 24.92
CA ARG A 271 -0.52 -10.41 25.59
C ARG A 271 -1.63 -10.61 24.56
N TYR A 272 -2.53 -11.51 24.80
CA TYR A 272 -3.76 -11.63 24.02
C TYR A 272 -4.91 -12.10 24.89
N ASP A 273 -6.12 -11.62 24.56
CA ASP A 273 -7.36 -12.06 25.22
C ASP A 273 -8.56 -11.68 24.37
N ASN A 274 -9.71 -12.32 24.66
CA ASN A 274 -10.97 -12.09 23.96
C ASN A 274 -11.88 -11.17 24.78
N TYR A 275 -12.39 -10.13 24.11
CA TYR A 275 -13.25 -9.13 24.73
C TYR A 275 -14.58 -9.00 23.99
N LYS A 276 -15.65 -8.77 24.75
CA LYS A 276 -16.94 -8.36 24.22
C LYS A 276 -17.09 -6.84 24.46
N PHE A 277 -17.47 -6.12 23.42
CA PHE A 277 -17.64 -4.67 23.49
C PHE A 277 -19.12 -4.29 23.34
N ARG A 278 -19.52 -3.18 23.96
CA ARG A 278 -20.84 -2.61 23.75
C ARG A 278 -20.98 -2.14 22.29
N GLY A 279 -22.07 -2.56 21.62
CA GLY A 279 -22.34 -2.19 20.22
C GLY A 279 -21.55 -2.98 19.19
N ILE A 280 -20.82 -4.03 19.60
CA ILE A 280 -20.16 -4.99 18.72
C ILE A 280 -20.75 -6.37 18.97
N GLU A 281 -21.21 -7.03 17.91
CA GLU A 281 -22.04 -8.24 18.02
C GLU A 281 -21.29 -9.44 18.58
N ASN A 282 -20.05 -9.66 18.15
CA ASN A 282 -19.23 -10.81 18.54
C ASN A 282 -18.04 -10.41 19.44
N SER A 283 -17.46 -11.40 20.12
CA SER A 283 -16.19 -11.21 20.80
C SER A 283 -15.07 -10.97 19.81
N ILE A 284 -14.14 -10.11 20.19
CA ILE A 284 -12.97 -9.74 19.38
C ILE A 284 -11.72 -10.02 20.19
N THR A 285 -10.71 -10.59 19.57
CA THR A 285 -9.39 -10.73 20.19
C THR A 285 -8.66 -9.40 20.18
N CYS A 286 -8.08 -9.02 21.31
CA CYS A 286 -7.09 -7.97 21.41
C CYS A 286 -5.71 -8.61 21.61
N VAL A 287 -4.77 -8.30 20.71
CA VAL A 287 -3.35 -8.61 20.88
C VAL A 287 -2.63 -7.33 21.26
N HIS A 288 -1.90 -7.38 22.37
CA HIS A 288 -1.19 -6.23 22.93
C HIS A 288 0.32 -6.48 22.89
N LEU A 289 1.04 -5.56 22.31
CA LEU A 289 2.50 -5.51 22.28
C LEU A 289 2.95 -4.25 23.01
N GLU A 290 3.84 -4.40 23.99
CA GLU A 290 4.38 -3.29 24.78
C GLU A 290 5.88 -3.46 25.00
N GLU A 291 6.67 -2.46 24.61
CA GLU A 291 8.11 -2.41 24.85
C GLU A 291 8.40 -2.25 26.36
N VAL A 292 9.26 -3.13 26.91
CA VAL A 292 9.50 -3.21 28.36
C VAL A 292 10.42 -2.09 28.85
N SER A 293 11.45 -1.76 28.09
CA SER A 293 12.46 -0.78 28.48
C SER A 293 12.97 -0.06 27.24
N PRO A 294 12.35 1.05 26.85
CA PRO A 294 12.81 1.82 25.70
C PRO A 294 14.22 2.36 25.94
N ALA A 295 15.09 2.21 24.96
CA ALA A 295 16.50 2.64 25.01
C ALA A 295 16.67 4.17 25.14
N GLU A 296 15.63 4.93 24.87
CA GLU A 296 15.55 6.38 25.02
C GLU A 296 14.21 6.74 25.68
N GLU A 297 14.12 7.85 26.41
CA GLU A 297 12.87 8.44 26.96
C GLU A 297 11.80 8.77 25.89
N SER A 298 11.99 8.29 24.69
CA SER A 298 11.10 8.45 23.56
C SER A 298 10.03 7.37 23.57
N LYS A 299 8.79 7.80 23.45
CA LYS A 299 7.55 7.03 23.32
C LYS A 299 7.74 5.52 23.19
N ILE A 300 7.43 4.81 24.27
CA ILE A 300 7.28 3.36 24.33
C ILE A 300 6.48 2.90 23.10
N THR A 301 6.99 1.90 22.39
CA THR A 301 6.22 1.24 21.33
C THR A 301 5.14 0.41 21.99
N GLU A 302 3.88 0.82 21.81
CA GLU A 302 2.72 0.12 22.34
C GLU A 302 1.63 0.01 21.27
N TRP A 303 1.18 -1.22 21.05
CA TRP A 303 0.13 -1.55 20.09
C TRP A 303 -0.98 -2.36 20.75
N PHE A 304 -2.20 -1.93 20.54
CA PHE A 304 -3.42 -2.68 20.82
C PHE A 304 -4.04 -3.03 19.48
N LEU A 305 -4.01 -4.32 19.12
CA LEU A 305 -4.47 -4.82 17.81
C LEU A 305 -5.77 -5.61 18.00
N LEU A 306 -6.85 -5.12 17.42
CA LEU A 306 -8.14 -5.79 17.42
C LEU A 306 -8.27 -6.67 16.17
N THR A 307 -8.74 -7.91 16.36
CA THR A 307 -8.91 -8.86 15.25
C THR A 307 -10.08 -9.83 15.49
N ASN A 308 -10.74 -10.25 14.40
CA ASN A 308 -11.69 -11.37 14.42
C ASN A 308 -11.03 -12.72 14.12
N LEU A 309 -9.73 -12.73 13.88
CA LEU A 309 -8.98 -13.98 13.70
C LEU A 309 -8.87 -14.72 15.04
N SER A 310 -8.92 -16.04 14.98
CA SER A 310 -8.69 -16.87 16.16
C SER A 310 -7.24 -16.72 16.64
N VAL A 311 -7.05 -16.48 17.94
CA VAL A 311 -5.74 -16.43 18.59
C VAL A 311 -5.83 -17.25 19.86
N SER A 312 -5.18 -18.40 19.86
CA SER A 312 -5.20 -19.40 20.93
C SER A 312 -3.79 -19.68 21.49
N SER A 313 -2.74 -19.16 20.84
CA SER A 313 -1.36 -19.33 21.25
C SER A 313 -0.56 -18.03 21.12
N PHE A 314 0.61 -17.97 21.75
CA PHE A 314 1.52 -16.83 21.60
C PHE A 314 2.11 -16.74 20.20
N GLU A 315 2.31 -17.87 19.52
CA GLU A 315 2.77 -17.93 18.14
C GLU A 315 1.75 -17.28 17.19
N GLU A 316 0.46 -17.54 17.40
CA GLU A 316 -0.61 -16.88 16.63
C GLU A 316 -0.69 -15.39 16.96
N ALA A 317 -0.50 -15.00 18.24
CA ALA A 317 -0.45 -13.60 18.64
C ALA A 317 0.76 -12.86 18.02
N GLU A 318 1.93 -13.50 17.97
CA GLU A 318 3.11 -12.99 17.27
C GLU A 318 2.81 -12.81 15.77
N GLY A 319 2.10 -13.76 15.14
CA GLY A 319 1.65 -13.68 13.76
C GLY A 319 0.76 -12.46 13.50
N ILE A 320 -0.17 -12.13 14.40
CA ILE A 320 -1.01 -10.91 14.28
C ILE A 320 -0.14 -9.65 14.31
N VAL A 321 0.86 -9.60 15.19
CA VAL A 321 1.79 -8.47 15.27
C VAL A 321 2.63 -8.35 13.99
N GLU A 322 3.10 -9.47 13.44
CA GLU A 322 3.83 -9.50 12.16
C GLU A 322 2.95 -9.03 11.00
N ASP A 323 1.75 -9.56 10.88
CA ASP A 323 0.80 -9.18 9.85
C ASP A 323 0.48 -7.67 9.92
N TYR A 324 0.37 -7.10 11.13
CA TYR A 324 0.18 -5.65 11.28
C TYR A 324 1.39 -4.84 10.80
N THR A 325 2.61 -5.36 10.91
CA THR A 325 3.81 -4.64 10.41
C THR A 325 3.78 -4.44 8.90
N GLU A 326 3.03 -5.25 8.15
CA GLU A 326 2.88 -5.08 6.70
C GLU A 326 2.14 -3.79 6.32
N ARG A 327 1.50 -3.11 7.26
CA ARG A 327 0.91 -1.78 7.06
C ARG A 327 1.91 -0.78 6.47
N TRP A 328 3.20 -0.94 6.76
CA TRP A 328 4.23 -0.06 6.20
C TRP A 328 4.37 -0.15 4.68
N ALA A 329 3.90 -1.22 4.05
CA ALA A 329 3.95 -1.36 2.60
C ALA A 329 3.17 -0.26 1.87
N ILE A 330 2.02 0.15 2.42
CA ILE A 330 1.21 1.22 1.82
C ILE A 330 1.86 2.59 1.99
N GLU A 331 2.59 2.83 3.10
CA GLU A 331 3.36 4.07 3.26
C GLU A 331 4.51 4.17 2.24
N ASP A 332 5.19 3.05 1.96
CA ASP A 332 6.20 2.99 0.91
C ASP A 332 5.57 3.21 -0.48
N PHE A 333 4.36 2.65 -0.72
CA PHE A 333 3.58 2.93 -1.93
C PHE A 333 3.24 4.43 -2.05
N HIS A 334 2.73 5.05 -0.99
CA HIS A 334 2.42 6.49 -0.98
C HIS A 334 3.65 7.35 -1.33
N LYS A 335 4.83 7.00 -0.81
CA LYS A 335 6.09 7.69 -1.14
C LYS A 335 6.48 7.49 -2.61
N CYS A 336 6.37 6.26 -3.14
CA CYS A 336 6.59 6.00 -4.56
C CYS A 336 5.62 6.82 -5.43
N TYR A 337 4.37 6.95 -5.01
CA TYR A 337 3.33 7.65 -5.71
C TYR A 337 3.53 9.17 -5.69
N LYS A 338 3.74 9.75 -4.49
CA LYS A 338 3.96 11.21 -4.32
C LYS A 338 5.26 11.67 -4.98
N THR A 339 6.37 11.04 -4.61
CA THR A 339 7.69 11.47 -5.04
C THR A 339 8.09 10.83 -6.36
N GLY A 340 7.89 9.53 -6.49
CA GLY A 340 8.25 8.76 -7.65
C GLY A 340 7.46 9.18 -8.89
N CYS A 341 6.16 9.12 -8.84
CA CYS A 341 5.29 9.56 -9.92
C CYS A 341 5.02 11.07 -9.92
N SER A 342 5.51 11.80 -8.91
CA SER A 342 5.31 13.25 -8.74
C SER A 342 3.87 13.69 -8.95
N ILE A 343 2.90 12.95 -8.36
CA ILE A 343 1.47 13.21 -8.61
C ILE A 343 1.06 14.64 -8.26
N GLU A 344 1.62 15.20 -7.19
CA GLU A 344 1.31 16.56 -6.72
C GLU A 344 1.85 17.67 -7.65
N LYS A 345 2.75 17.33 -8.57
CA LYS A 345 3.29 18.25 -9.58
C LYS A 345 2.55 18.19 -10.93
N ARG A 346 1.57 17.27 -11.06
CA ARG A 346 0.80 17.15 -12.29
C ARG A 346 -0.15 18.32 -12.43
N GLN A 347 -0.19 18.90 -13.63
CA GLN A 347 -1.05 20.05 -13.96
C GLN A 347 -2.01 19.65 -15.05
N PHE A 348 -3.29 19.89 -14.82
CA PHE A 348 -4.39 19.68 -15.75
C PHE A 348 -5.42 20.80 -15.57
N ASP A 349 -6.20 21.06 -16.58
CA ASP A 349 -7.18 22.15 -16.60
C ASP A 349 -8.51 21.74 -15.93
N SER A 350 -8.68 20.47 -15.60
CA SER A 350 -9.87 19.98 -14.89
C SER A 350 -9.50 18.99 -13.77
N LYS A 351 -10.37 18.93 -12.76
CA LYS A 351 -10.29 17.98 -11.65
C LYS A 351 -10.42 16.54 -12.14
N GLU A 352 -11.32 16.31 -13.10
CA GLU A 352 -11.57 14.98 -13.68
C GLU A 352 -10.33 14.43 -14.36
N SER A 353 -9.66 15.25 -15.18
CA SER A 353 -8.41 14.86 -15.86
C SER A 353 -7.28 14.60 -14.86
N LEU A 354 -7.20 15.40 -13.79
CA LEU A 354 -6.23 15.17 -12.71
C LEU A 354 -6.53 13.85 -11.99
N CYS A 355 -7.78 13.55 -11.69
CA CYS A 355 -8.18 12.27 -11.08
C CYS A 355 -7.89 11.09 -12.02
N THR A 356 -8.15 11.25 -13.31
CA THR A 356 -7.87 10.23 -14.34
C THR A 356 -6.39 9.89 -14.41
N VAL A 357 -5.51 10.89 -14.44
CA VAL A 357 -4.05 10.65 -14.47
C VAL A 357 -3.52 10.03 -13.18
N ILE A 358 -4.13 10.34 -12.04
CA ILE A 358 -3.83 9.69 -10.77
C ILE A 358 -4.10 8.18 -10.88
N GLY A 359 -5.25 7.75 -11.39
CA GLY A 359 -5.54 6.33 -11.65
C GLY A 359 -4.52 5.68 -12.60
N PHE A 360 -4.16 6.37 -13.68
CA PHE A 360 -3.16 5.90 -14.64
C PHE A 360 -1.78 5.64 -14.00
N LEU A 361 -1.31 6.54 -13.13
CA LEU A 361 0.03 6.45 -12.51
C LEU A 361 0.14 5.39 -11.41
N GLY A 362 -0.98 4.90 -10.87
CA GLY A 362 -0.99 3.94 -9.78
C GLY A 362 -0.22 2.66 -10.09
N LEU A 363 -0.32 2.14 -11.31
CA LEU A 363 0.39 0.93 -11.75
C LEU A 363 1.91 1.11 -11.74
N LEU A 364 2.42 2.29 -12.13
CA LEU A 364 3.86 2.58 -12.15
C LEU A 364 4.46 2.58 -10.74
N ALA A 365 3.75 3.17 -9.78
CA ALA A 365 4.20 3.20 -8.39
C ALA A 365 4.36 1.79 -7.79
N ILE A 366 3.48 0.86 -8.16
CA ILE A 366 3.54 -0.55 -7.74
C ILE A 366 4.78 -1.26 -8.29
N GLN A 367 5.12 -1.03 -9.56
CA GLN A 367 6.27 -1.70 -10.19
C GLN A 367 7.58 -1.46 -9.46
N LEU A 368 7.84 -0.21 -9.03
CA LEU A 368 9.04 0.11 -8.28
C LEU A 368 9.02 -0.53 -6.88
N LEU A 369 7.89 -0.46 -6.19
CA LEU A 369 7.73 -1.03 -4.86
C LEU A 369 8.02 -2.53 -4.86
N ARG A 370 7.51 -3.27 -5.85
CA ARG A 370 7.67 -4.72 -5.99
C ARG A 370 9.14 -5.14 -6.03
N SER A 371 10.00 -4.46 -6.75
CA SER A 371 11.42 -4.82 -6.86
C SER A 371 12.09 -4.96 -5.49
N ARG A 372 11.80 -4.06 -4.56
CA ARG A 372 12.35 -4.09 -3.21
C ARG A 372 11.80 -5.24 -2.36
N TYR A 373 10.50 -5.53 -2.49
CA TYR A 373 9.86 -6.61 -1.76
C TYR A 373 10.32 -7.97 -2.26
N TYR A 374 10.44 -8.15 -3.57
CA TYR A 374 11.01 -9.36 -4.16
C TYR A 374 12.44 -9.65 -3.69
N ALA A 375 13.28 -8.62 -3.60
CA ALA A 375 14.65 -8.79 -3.11
C ALA A 375 14.72 -9.24 -1.63
N ARG A 376 13.64 -9.09 -0.86
CA ARG A 376 13.55 -9.60 0.52
C ARG A 376 13.11 -11.05 0.56
N VAL A 377 12.15 -11.41 -0.27
CA VAL A 377 11.42 -12.67 -0.21
C VAL A 377 12.10 -13.72 -1.09
N ASN A 378 12.52 -13.34 -2.29
CA ASN A 378 13.11 -14.25 -3.26
C ASN A 378 14.32 -13.60 -3.96
N PRO A 379 15.38 -13.32 -3.20
CA PRO A 379 16.57 -12.61 -3.69
C PRO A 379 17.27 -13.31 -4.85
N GLU A 380 17.21 -14.64 -4.91
CA GLU A 380 17.91 -15.49 -5.89
C GLU A 380 17.11 -15.70 -7.19
N ALA A 381 15.84 -15.28 -7.25
CA ALA A 381 15.07 -15.39 -8.48
C ALA A 381 15.66 -14.52 -9.60
N SER A 382 15.39 -14.89 -10.86
CA SER A 382 15.88 -14.12 -12.01
C SER A 382 15.30 -12.69 -12.01
N PHE A 383 16.16 -11.67 -12.20
CA PHE A 383 15.72 -10.29 -12.34
C PHE A 383 14.89 -10.05 -13.61
N GLU A 384 14.96 -10.96 -14.59
CA GLU A 384 14.22 -10.90 -15.85
C GLU A 384 12.70 -10.96 -15.63
N ILE A 385 12.24 -11.47 -14.48
CA ILE A 385 10.84 -11.40 -14.08
C ILE A 385 10.36 -9.97 -13.79
N LEU A 386 11.26 -9.06 -13.45
CA LEU A 386 10.99 -7.63 -13.23
C LEU A 386 11.36 -6.77 -14.44
N VAL A 387 12.33 -7.20 -15.24
CA VAL A 387 12.90 -6.48 -16.38
C VAL A 387 12.75 -7.35 -17.63
N THR A 388 11.65 -7.18 -18.37
CA THR A 388 11.34 -8.05 -19.52
C THR A 388 11.91 -7.59 -20.86
N GLN A 389 12.27 -6.31 -20.98
CA GLN A 389 12.87 -5.78 -22.21
C GLN A 389 14.31 -6.27 -22.36
N LYS A 390 14.64 -6.87 -23.50
CA LYS A 390 15.99 -7.41 -23.78
C LYS A 390 17.06 -6.33 -23.71
N GLU A 391 16.80 -5.16 -24.27
CA GLU A 391 17.71 -4.01 -24.23
C GLU A 391 18.02 -3.57 -22.82
N ALA A 392 17.01 -3.56 -21.94
CA ALA A 392 17.19 -3.26 -20.52
C ALA A 392 17.99 -4.33 -19.79
N GLN A 393 17.77 -5.61 -20.10
CA GLN A 393 18.56 -6.72 -19.54
C GLN A 393 20.03 -6.64 -19.95
N GLU A 394 20.31 -6.38 -21.22
CA GLU A 394 21.67 -6.21 -21.73
C GLU A 394 22.37 -5.00 -21.09
N LEU A 395 21.65 -3.86 -21.04
CA LEU A 395 22.17 -2.66 -20.41
C LEU A 395 22.45 -2.88 -18.91
N ALA A 396 21.59 -3.61 -18.19
CA ALA A 396 21.81 -3.94 -16.80
C ALA A 396 23.12 -4.71 -16.59
N ARG A 397 23.38 -5.74 -17.41
CA ARG A 397 24.64 -6.51 -17.36
C ARG A 397 25.88 -5.65 -17.70
N LYS A 398 25.75 -4.74 -18.68
CA LYS A 398 26.82 -3.78 -19.01
C LYS A 398 27.06 -2.78 -17.88
N SER A 399 25.98 -2.23 -17.32
CA SER A 399 26.03 -1.25 -16.22
C SER A 399 26.60 -1.83 -14.93
N ALA A 400 26.33 -3.10 -14.64
CA ALA A 400 26.84 -3.78 -13.46
C ALA A 400 28.36 -3.75 -13.37
N LYS A 401 29.06 -3.93 -14.51
CA LYS A 401 30.53 -3.85 -14.57
C LYS A 401 31.08 -2.50 -14.12
N LYS A 402 30.31 -1.42 -14.28
CA LYS A 402 30.69 -0.05 -13.91
C LYS A 402 30.28 0.32 -12.48
N TYR A 403 29.10 -0.09 -12.04
CA TYR A 403 28.50 0.42 -10.81
C TYR A 403 28.60 -0.53 -9.62
N LEU A 404 28.55 -1.87 -9.82
CA LEU A 404 28.68 -2.82 -8.73
C LEU A 404 30.14 -2.93 -8.30
N LYS A 405 30.33 -3.08 -7.00
CA LYS A 405 31.63 -3.30 -6.37
C LYS A 405 31.86 -4.80 -6.12
N PRO A 406 33.12 -5.27 -5.99
CA PRO A 406 33.40 -6.68 -5.68
C PRO A 406 32.60 -7.22 -4.50
N ILE A 407 32.38 -6.40 -3.45
CA ILE A 407 31.60 -6.79 -2.29
C ILE A 407 30.13 -7.08 -2.62
N ASP A 408 29.55 -6.40 -3.59
CA ASP A 408 28.17 -6.64 -4.00
C ASP A 408 28.03 -8.00 -4.69
N LEU A 409 29.05 -8.38 -5.46
CA LEU A 409 29.10 -9.66 -6.18
C LEU A 409 29.36 -10.87 -5.24
N THR A 410 29.87 -10.65 -4.02
CA THR A 410 29.93 -11.69 -2.98
C THR A 410 28.58 -11.92 -2.29
N ILE A 411 27.65 -10.98 -2.42
CA ILE A 411 26.33 -11.00 -1.76
C ILE A 411 25.23 -11.46 -2.72
N ALA A 412 25.32 -11.06 -3.99
CA ALA A 412 24.31 -11.34 -4.99
C ALA A 412 24.92 -11.90 -6.27
N LYS A 413 24.39 -13.03 -6.72
CA LYS A 413 24.76 -13.64 -7.98
C LYS A 413 24.25 -12.79 -9.15
N GLU A 414 25.05 -12.64 -10.21
CA GLU A 414 24.65 -11.94 -11.42
C GLU A 414 23.33 -12.49 -11.99
N GLY A 415 22.44 -11.58 -12.39
CA GLY A 415 21.15 -11.92 -12.98
C GLY A 415 20.04 -12.24 -11.96
N THR A 416 20.32 -12.13 -10.66
CA THR A 416 19.29 -12.29 -9.61
C THR A 416 18.59 -10.97 -9.29
N ILE A 417 17.43 -11.05 -8.62
CA ILE A 417 16.68 -9.86 -8.17
C ILE A 417 17.52 -9.05 -7.19
N LEU A 418 18.22 -9.69 -6.27
CA LEU A 418 19.09 -8.99 -5.33
C LEU A 418 20.20 -8.23 -6.06
N TRP A 419 20.82 -8.86 -7.06
CA TRP A 419 21.82 -8.22 -7.91
C TRP A 419 21.24 -6.97 -8.62
N TRP A 420 20.03 -7.07 -9.18
CA TRP A 420 19.33 -5.95 -9.80
C TRP A 420 19.06 -4.81 -8.82
N VAL A 421 18.55 -5.12 -7.64
CA VAL A 421 18.27 -4.14 -6.60
C VAL A 421 19.56 -3.47 -6.09
N LEU A 422 20.66 -4.21 -5.97
CA LEU A 422 21.97 -3.64 -5.62
C LEU A 422 22.50 -2.75 -6.74
N LEU A 423 22.34 -3.13 -8.01
CA LEU A 423 22.73 -2.30 -9.16
C LEU A 423 21.97 -0.96 -9.13
N LEU A 424 20.65 -0.98 -9.04
CA LEU A 424 19.86 0.24 -8.89
C LEU A 424 20.28 1.03 -7.65
N GLY A 425 20.53 0.34 -6.53
CA GLY A 425 21.02 0.96 -5.31
C GLY A 425 22.31 1.75 -5.55
N ARG A 426 23.31 1.15 -6.18
CA ARG A 426 24.59 1.80 -6.51
C ARG A 426 24.41 2.97 -7.45
N MET A 427 23.61 2.83 -8.48
CA MET A 427 23.27 3.92 -9.41
C MET A 427 22.56 5.07 -8.70
N GLY A 428 21.80 4.79 -7.66
CA GLY A 428 21.10 5.78 -6.82
C GLY A 428 21.92 6.32 -5.64
N GLY A 429 23.19 5.91 -5.48
CA GLY A 429 24.10 6.39 -4.45
C GLY A 429 24.13 5.58 -3.16
N HIS A 430 23.64 4.31 -3.17
CA HIS A 430 23.76 3.41 -2.02
C HIS A 430 25.22 3.07 -1.73
N GLN A 431 25.63 3.21 -0.46
CA GLN A 431 27.03 3.08 -0.07
C GLN A 431 27.47 1.63 0.24
N GLY A 432 26.52 0.72 0.50
CA GLY A 432 26.84 -0.69 0.74
C GLY A 432 25.80 -1.42 1.57
N TYR A 433 25.69 -2.74 1.31
CA TYR A 433 24.71 -3.62 1.95
C TYR A 433 25.04 -3.95 3.41
N LYS A 434 26.31 -4.27 3.70
CA LYS A 434 26.71 -4.76 5.04
C LYS A 434 26.40 -3.81 6.19
N SER A 435 26.45 -2.50 5.95
CA SER A 435 26.21 -1.50 7.00
C SER A 435 24.80 -0.94 7.02
N LYS A 436 24.01 -1.08 5.93
CA LYS A 436 22.73 -0.38 5.74
C LYS A 436 21.59 -1.26 5.24
N GLY A 437 21.82 -2.55 5.01
CA GLY A 437 20.84 -3.47 4.43
C GLY A 437 20.46 -3.10 2.98
N LEU A 438 19.27 -3.51 2.53
CA LEU A 438 18.74 -3.19 1.20
C LEU A 438 18.58 -1.68 1.00
N PRO A 439 18.82 -1.17 -0.23
CA PRO A 439 18.55 0.22 -0.57
C PRO A 439 17.13 0.63 -0.25
N GLY A 440 16.95 1.81 0.34
CA GLY A 440 15.62 2.39 0.54
C GLY A 440 14.99 2.77 -0.81
N TRP A 441 13.65 2.91 -0.83
CA TRP A 441 12.89 3.17 -2.06
C TRP A 441 13.33 4.45 -2.79
N GLN A 442 13.71 5.54 -2.06
CA GLN A 442 14.21 6.77 -2.68
C GLN A 442 15.53 6.57 -3.45
N ILE A 443 16.42 5.72 -2.90
CA ILE A 443 17.68 5.37 -3.54
C ILE A 443 17.41 4.52 -4.78
N LEU A 444 16.51 3.53 -4.65
CA LEU A 444 16.11 2.69 -5.79
C LEU A 444 15.45 3.53 -6.89
N TRP A 445 14.62 4.49 -6.51
CA TRP A 445 14.01 5.44 -7.44
C TRP A 445 15.05 6.24 -8.22
N LYS A 446 16.02 6.86 -7.53
CA LYS A 446 17.12 7.59 -8.17
C LYS A 446 17.92 6.68 -9.11
N GLY A 447 18.18 5.45 -8.67
CA GLY A 447 18.88 4.46 -9.48
C GLY A 447 18.11 4.03 -10.71
N LEU A 448 16.80 3.80 -10.60
CA LEU A 448 15.94 3.48 -11.73
C LEU A 448 15.88 4.63 -12.74
N ASN A 449 15.76 5.85 -12.28
CA ASN A 449 15.77 7.03 -13.16
C ASN A 449 17.09 7.17 -13.91
N HIS A 450 18.22 6.97 -13.22
CA HIS A 450 19.53 6.96 -13.84
C HIS A 450 19.62 5.82 -14.88
N PHE A 451 19.18 4.63 -14.54
CA PHE A 451 19.13 3.48 -15.43
C PHE A 451 18.26 3.75 -16.67
N ASN A 452 17.07 4.30 -16.47
CA ASN A 452 16.14 4.63 -17.57
C ASN A 452 16.71 5.69 -18.52
N THR A 453 17.44 6.69 -18.00
CA THR A 453 18.15 7.67 -18.82
C THR A 453 19.21 7.01 -19.71
N LEU A 454 19.97 6.06 -19.16
CA LEU A 454 20.93 5.28 -19.92
C LEU A 454 20.23 4.38 -20.95
N LEU A 455 19.09 3.78 -20.59
CA LEU A 455 18.32 2.90 -21.46
C LEU A 455 17.75 3.67 -22.67
N GLU A 456 17.26 4.87 -22.45
CA GLU A 456 16.78 5.73 -23.55
C GLU A 456 17.91 6.01 -24.56
N GLY A 457 19.11 6.37 -24.07
CA GLY A 457 20.29 6.53 -24.92
C GLY A 457 20.68 5.24 -25.63
N TYR A 458 20.69 4.11 -24.91
CA TYR A 458 21.05 2.80 -25.46
C TYR A 458 20.12 2.37 -26.60
N ILE A 459 18.81 2.49 -26.41
CA ILE A 459 17.81 2.18 -27.46
C ILE A 459 17.95 3.11 -28.66
N SER A 460 18.18 4.40 -28.43
CA SER A 460 18.34 5.38 -29.52
C SER A 460 19.57 5.13 -30.38
N TYR A 461 20.62 4.54 -29.82
CA TYR A 461 21.83 4.15 -30.58
C TYR A 461 21.75 2.75 -31.18
N ALA A 462 20.91 1.87 -30.64
CA ALA A 462 20.74 0.50 -31.12
C ALA A 462 19.68 0.37 -32.21
N SER A 463 18.85 1.40 -32.41
CA SER A 463 17.91 1.48 -33.54
C SER A 463 18.63 2.05 -34.74
N PRO A 464 18.71 1.32 -35.87
CA PRO A 464 19.39 1.78 -37.11
C PRO A 464 18.68 3.00 -37.71
#